data_6dd631726974c528546746fee440675e
#
_entry.id   6dd631726974c528546746fee440675e
#
_cell.length_a   1.000
_cell.length_b   1.000
_cell.length_c   1.000
_cell.angle_alpha   90.00
_cell.angle_beta   90.00
_cell.angle_gamma   90.00
#
_symmetry.space_group_name_H-M   'P 1'
#
loop_
_entity.id
_entity.type
_entity.pdbx_description
1 polymer ?
#
loop_
_entity_poly.entity_id
_entity_poly.type
_entity_poly.pdbx_seq_one_letter_code
_entity_poly.pdbx_strand_id
1 'polypeptide(L)'
;MADELVHYDVVGGTATITLDSPHNRNALSAQLRRELSAALTTAAADDAVRVIVLTHTGPVFCAGMDLKEARGAGAGDQGVNEFPKILEQLWTSPKPVVARLAGPARAGGIGMVAACDIAVAVPEATFAFSEVRIGVVPAVISLTVLPRLNPRAAHELFLTGDTFDARRAVEIGLLNSAVPAAELDTEVARFVKALAAGGPTALAETKALLSRPRPATPSEGFEEMLGLSAKFFASEEGQEGILAFAQKRKPNWVPQD
;
A
#
# COMPACT_ATOMS: atom_id res chain seq x y z
N MET A 1 -6.59 -17.93 24.18
CA MET A 1 -6.89 -16.84 23.23
C MET A 1 -6.13 -17.20 21.97
N ALA A 2 -6.71 -16.98 20.79
CA ALA A 2 -5.94 -17.19 19.56
C ALA A 2 -4.79 -16.15 19.53
N ASP A 3 -3.63 -16.54 19.03
CA ASP A 3 -2.49 -15.63 18.90
C ASP A 3 -2.86 -14.51 17.90
N GLU A 4 -2.42 -13.29 18.19
CA GLU A 4 -2.59 -12.14 17.30
C GLU A 4 -1.74 -12.35 16.04
N LEU A 5 -2.32 -12.14 14.87
CA LEU A 5 -1.66 -12.34 13.57
C LEU A 5 -1.27 -11.03 12.88
N VAL A 6 -1.68 -9.89 13.42
CA VAL A 6 -1.32 -8.56 12.90
C VAL A 6 -1.01 -7.64 14.07
N HIS A 7 0.25 -7.21 14.18
CA HIS A 7 0.69 -6.27 15.21
C HIS A 7 0.58 -4.83 14.72
N TYR A 8 0.29 -3.92 15.64
CA TYR A 8 0.13 -2.50 15.38
C TYR A 8 0.92 -1.68 16.39
N ASP A 9 1.91 -0.93 15.93
CA ASP A 9 2.74 -0.03 16.72
C ASP A 9 2.80 1.37 16.12
N VAL A 10 2.87 2.41 16.96
CA VAL A 10 3.02 3.80 16.51
C VAL A 10 4.25 4.42 17.18
N VAL A 11 5.20 4.83 16.36
CA VAL A 11 6.43 5.50 16.82
C VAL A 11 6.72 6.70 15.91
N GLY A 12 6.91 7.89 16.48
CA GLY A 12 7.31 9.09 15.75
C GLY A 12 6.37 9.44 14.59
N GLY A 13 5.07 9.23 14.75
CA GLY A 13 4.06 9.48 13.71
C GLY A 13 4.01 8.41 12.61
N THR A 14 4.72 7.30 12.77
CA THR A 14 4.67 6.16 11.84
C THR A 14 3.91 5.02 12.50
N ALA A 15 2.81 4.59 11.88
CA ALA A 15 2.12 3.35 12.24
C ALA A 15 2.77 2.19 11.48
N THR A 16 3.27 1.20 12.19
CA THR A 16 3.78 -0.04 11.61
C THR A 16 2.75 -1.14 11.80
N ILE A 17 2.25 -1.70 10.70
CA ILE A 17 1.34 -2.84 10.66
C ILE A 17 2.14 -4.05 10.20
N THR A 18 2.30 -5.03 11.07
CA THR A 18 3.14 -6.21 10.82
C THR A 18 2.27 -7.46 10.68
N LEU A 19 2.30 -8.11 9.52
CA LEU A 19 1.71 -9.44 9.33
C LEU A 19 2.58 -10.47 10.05
N ASP A 20 2.02 -11.22 10.99
CA ASP A 20 2.74 -12.18 11.83
C ASP A 20 2.06 -13.56 11.87
N SER A 21 1.99 -14.19 10.72
CA SER A 21 1.51 -15.58 10.57
C SER A 21 2.51 -16.39 9.72
N PRO A 22 3.80 -16.50 10.16
CA PRO A 22 4.84 -17.12 9.35
C PRO A 22 4.61 -18.61 9.11
N HIS A 23 3.86 -19.30 9.98
CA HIS A 23 3.55 -20.72 9.88
C HIS A 23 2.73 -21.06 8.61
N ASN A 24 1.89 -20.14 8.12
CA ASN A 24 1.15 -20.27 6.86
C ASN A 24 1.66 -19.28 5.80
N ARG A 25 2.86 -18.69 5.99
CA ARG A 25 3.48 -17.72 5.08
C ARG A 25 2.64 -16.44 4.90
N ASN A 26 2.05 -15.96 5.99
CA ASN A 26 1.18 -14.79 6.02
C ASN A 26 0.03 -14.87 5.00
N ALA A 27 -0.53 -16.09 4.80
CA ALA A 27 -1.71 -16.27 3.97
C ALA A 27 -2.91 -15.51 4.55
N LEU A 28 -3.74 -14.96 3.68
CA LEU A 28 -4.89 -14.14 4.00
C LEU A 28 -6.05 -15.00 4.57
N SER A 29 -5.83 -15.56 5.77
CA SER A 29 -6.86 -16.24 6.55
C SER A 29 -7.94 -15.25 7.02
N ALA A 30 -9.09 -15.75 7.43
CA ALA A 30 -10.19 -14.92 7.94
C ALA A 30 -9.75 -14.07 9.14
N GLN A 31 -8.94 -14.63 10.05
CA GLN A 31 -8.42 -13.90 11.21
C GLN A 31 -7.47 -12.79 10.76
N LEU A 32 -6.47 -13.10 9.94
CA LEU A 32 -5.50 -12.12 9.46
C LEU A 32 -6.17 -10.97 8.72
N ARG A 33 -7.17 -11.25 7.87
CA ARG A 33 -7.94 -10.22 7.16
C ARG A 33 -8.69 -9.29 8.12
N ARG A 34 -9.36 -9.84 9.14
CA ARG A 34 -10.08 -9.02 10.14
C ARG A 34 -9.14 -8.12 10.91
N GLU A 35 -8.03 -8.67 11.42
CA GLU A 35 -7.04 -7.93 12.20
C GLU A 35 -6.36 -6.85 11.35
N LEU A 36 -5.97 -7.16 10.11
CA LEU A 36 -5.39 -6.19 9.19
C LEU A 36 -6.37 -5.05 8.87
N SER A 37 -7.64 -5.36 8.57
CA SER A 37 -8.66 -4.34 8.33
C SER A 37 -8.90 -3.45 9.54
N ALA A 38 -8.86 -4.02 10.77
CA ALA A 38 -8.98 -3.26 12.00
C ALA A 38 -7.78 -2.34 12.23
N ALA A 39 -6.55 -2.83 12.04
CA ALA A 39 -5.33 -2.04 12.15
C ALA A 39 -5.29 -0.88 11.15
N LEU A 40 -5.69 -1.12 9.90
CA LEU A 40 -5.79 -0.08 8.87
C LEU A 40 -6.83 0.99 9.23
N THR A 41 -7.98 0.58 9.77
CA THR A 41 -9.02 1.51 10.25
C THR A 41 -8.50 2.37 11.39
N THR A 42 -7.83 1.76 12.37
CA THR A 42 -7.23 2.46 13.51
C THR A 42 -6.17 3.46 13.04
N ALA A 43 -5.24 3.03 12.19
CA ALA A 43 -4.19 3.90 11.66
C ALA A 43 -4.75 5.08 10.85
N ALA A 44 -5.80 4.86 10.07
CA ALA A 44 -6.43 5.93 9.28
C ALA A 44 -7.10 6.99 10.16
N ALA A 45 -7.67 6.60 11.31
CA ALA A 45 -8.40 7.48 12.23
C ALA A 45 -7.51 8.19 13.27
N ASP A 46 -6.29 7.71 13.51
CA ASP A 46 -5.40 8.25 14.55
C ASP A 46 -4.66 9.50 14.05
N ASP A 47 -4.98 10.67 14.59
CA ASP A 47 -4.35 11.94 14.21
C ASP A 47 -2.84 12.01 14.50
N ALA A 48 -2.34 11.17 15.41
CA ALA A 48 -0.89 11.06 15.67
C ALA A 48 -0.14 10.35 14.53
N VAL A 49 -0.83 9.55 13.70
CA VAL A 49 -0.24 8.82 12.58
C VAL A 49 -0.14 9.70 11.34
N ARG A 50 1.04 9.75 10.75
CA ARG A 50 1.38 10.49 9.53
C ARG A 50 1.59 9.60 8.32
N VAL A 51 2.19 8.43 8.53
CA VAL A 51 2.53 7.43 7.51
C VAL A 51 2.25 6.05 8.06
N ILE A 52 1.78 5.14 7.21
CA ILE A 52 1.58 3.74 7.54
C ILE A 52 2.67 2.93 6.84
N VAL A 53 3.32 2.02 7.56
CA VAL A 53 4.23 1.01 7.01
C VAL A 53 3.58 -0.35 7.16
N LEU A 54 3.34 -1.04 6.05
CA LEU A 54 2.87 -2.42 6.02
C LEU A 54 4.06 -3.36 5.81
N THR A 55 4.30 -4.25 6.76
CA THR A 55 5.44 -5.17 6.75
C THR A 55 5.05 -6.57 7.26
N HIS A 56 6.02 -7.43 7.49
CA HIS A 56 5.77 -8.83 7.88
C HIS A 56 6.90 -9.41 8.72
N THR A 57 6.60 -10.46 9.46
CA THR A 57 7.56 -11.41 10.02
C THR A 57 7.74 -12.62 9.11
N GLY A 58 8.79 -13.40 9.38
CA GLY A 58 9.09 -14.61 8.63
C GLY A 58 9.58 -14.34 7.19
N PRO A 59 9.80 -15.40 6.39
CA PRO A 59 10.48 -15.30 5.09
C PRO A 59 9.58 -14.86 3.93
N VAL A 60 8.27 -14.72 4.13
CA VAL A 60 7.29 -14.41 3.08
C VAL A 60 6.42 -13.25 3.50
N PHE A 61 6.31 -12.23 2.65
CA PHE A 61 5.40 -11.10 2.91
C PHE A 61 3.95 -11.56 2.97
N CYS A 62 3.47 -12.21 1.91
CA CYS A 62 2.13 -12.80 1.87
C CYS A 62 2.01 -13.82 0.75
N ALA A 63 1.50 -15.02 1.06
CA ALA A 63 1.31 -16.10 0.09
C ALA A 63 -0.01 -16.01 -0.70
N GLY A 64 -0.81 -14.97 -0.51
CA GLY A 64 -2.16 -14.84 -1.09
C GLY A 64 -3.25 -15.42 -0.19
N MET A 65 -4.41 -15.78 -0.77
CA MET A 65 -5.53 -16.34 -0.01
C MET A 65 -5.16 -17.68 0.65
N ASP A 66 -5.69 -17.93 1.85
CA ASP A 66 -5.52 -19.21 2.51
C ASP A 66 -6.40 -20.27 1.81
N LEU A 67 -5.78 -21.07 0.95
CA LEU A 67 -6.47 -22.09 0.18
C LEU A 67 -6.99 -23.25 1.05
N LYS A 68 -6.51 -23.40 2.29
CA LYS A 68 -7.04 -24.42 3.22
C LYS A 68 -8.40 -23.99 3.74
N GLU A 69 -8.59 -22.72 4.08
CA GLU A 69 -9.90 -22.17 4.45
C GLU A 69 -10.86 -22.14 3.25
N ALA A 70 -10.34 -21.88 2.03
CA ALA A 70 -11.15 -21.83 0.82
C ALA A 70 -11.71 -23.21 0.38
N ARG A 71 -11.12 -24.33 0.85
CA ARG A 71 -11.56 -25.67 0.51
C ARG A 71 -12.90 -25.98 1.21
N GLY A 72 -13.96 -26.19 0.41
CA GLY A 72 -15.28 -26.55 0.91
C GLY A 72 -16.18 -25.41 1.34
N ALA A 73 -15.68 -24.19 1.35
CA ALA A 73 -16.49 -22.99 1.53
C ALA A 73 -17.24 -22.64 0.24
N GLY A 74 -18.51 -22.27 0.34
CA GLY A 74 -19.27 -21.70 -0.78
C GLY A 74 -18.63 -20.40 -1.27
N ALA A 75 -18.94 -19.97 -2.49
CA ALA A 75 -18.34 -18.76 -3.10
C ALA A 75 -18.51 -17.50 -2.21
N GLY A 76 -19.53 -17.43 -1.36
CA GLY A 76 -19.77 -16.36 -0.38
C GLY A 76 -18.91 -16.45 0.88
N ASP A 77 -18.45 -17.65 1.25
CA ASP A 77 -17.76 -17.91 2.51
C ASP A 77 -16.23 -17.92 2.39
N GLN A 78 -15.69 -17.81 1.17
CA GLN A 78 -14.26 -17.89 0.90
C GLN A 78 -13.48 -16.64 1.34
N GLY A 79 -14.13 -15.65 2.00
CA GLY A 79 -13.53 -14.39 2.42
C GLY A 79 -13.11 -13.48 1.25
N VAL A 80 -13.45 -13.88 0.03
CA VAL A 80 -13.22 -13.08 -1.18
C VAL A 80 -13.93 -11.74 -1.08
N ASN A 81 -15.06 -11.68 -0.37
CA ASN A 81 -15.86 -10.48 -0.18
C ASN A 81 -15.24 -9.46 0.80
N GLU A 82 -14.36 -9.89 1.71
CA GLU A 82 -13.71 -9.00 2.69
C GLU A 82 -12.39 -8.42 2.14
N PHE A 83 -11.72 -9.16 1.27
CA PHE A 83 -10.40 -8.74 0.75
C PHE A 83 -10.45 -7.45 -0.10
N PRO A 84 -11.46 -7.19 -0.95
CA PRO A 84 -11.60 -5.90 -1.63
C PRO A 84 -11.57 -4.71 -0.69
N LYS A 85 -12.20 -4.82 0.50
CA LYS A 85 -12.19 -3.77 1.51
C LYS A 85 -10.78 -3.45 2.01
N ILE A 86 -9.92 -4.46 2.19
CA ILE A 86 -8.53 -4.25 2.60
C ILE A 86 -7.76 -3.49 1.50
N LEU A 87 -7.94 -3.88 0.24
CA LEU A 87 -7.32 -3.18 -0.89
C LEU A 87 -7.82 -1.73 -1.00
N GLU A 88 -9.12 -1.52 -0.82
CA GLU A 88 -9.72 -0.19 -0.78
C GLU A 88 -9.15 0.65 0.38
N GLN A 89 -9.06 0.10 1.60
CA GLN A 89 -8.49 0.78 2.75
C GLN A 89 -7.03 1.22 2.51
N LEU A 90 -6.21 0.39 1.87
CA LEU A 90 -4.84 0.74 1.49
C LEU A 90 -4.82 1.84 0.41
N TRP A 91 -5.63 1.65 -0.64
CA TRP A 91 -5.66 2.53 -1.80
C TRP A 91 -6.21 3.92 -1.50
N THR A 92 -7.28 3.99 -0.69
CA THR A 92 -7.99 5.23 -0.36
C THR A 92 -7.61 5.81 1.01
N SER A 93 -6.68 5.18 1.73
CA SER A 93 -6.20 5.72 3.02
C SER A 93 -5.87 7.20 2.91
N PRO A 94 -6.34 8.06 3.82
CA PRO A 94 -5.95 9.46 3.83
C PRO A 94 -4.46 9.66 4.16
N LYS A 95 -3.81 8.61 4.64
CA LYS A 95 -2.38 8.60 5.00
C LYS A 95 -1.61 7.80 3.97
N PRO A 96 -0.41 8.24 3.58
CA PRO A 96 0.45 7.45 2.71
C PRO A 96 0.78 6.08 3.31
N VAL A 97 0.80 5.05 2.48
CA VAL A 97 1.12 3.67 2.87
C VAL A 97 2.37 3.21 2.15
N VAL A 98 3.35 2.73 2.91
CA VAL A 98 4.61 2.19 2.40
C VAL A 98 4.65 0.69 2.65
N ALA A 99 4.79 -0.12 1.61
CA ALA A 99 5.03 -1.55 1.75
C ALA A 99 6.53 -1.83 1.90
N ARG A 100 6.90 -2.57 2.95
CA ARG A 100 8.26 -3.03 3.23
C ARG A 100 8.31 -4.55 3.10
N LEU A 101 9.03 -5.07 2.11
CA LEU A 101 9.07 -6.49 1.80
C LEU A 101 10.47 -7.06 2.00
N ALA A 102 10.64 -7.91 3.01
CA ALA A 102 11.85 -8.72 3.22
C ALA A 102 11.73 -10.12 2.57
N GLY A 103 10.69 -10.36 1.75
CA GLY A 103 10.44 -11.64 1.13
C GLY A 103 9.34 -11.60 0.05
N PRO A 104 9.04 -12.77 -0.54
CA PRO A 104 8.12 -12.92 -1.66
C PRO A 104 6.67 -12.47 -1.35
N ALA A 105 5.96 -12.02 -2.41
CA ALA A 105 4.52 -11.85 -2.40
C ALA A 105 3.86 -12.63 -3.55
N ARG A 106 2.65 -13.15 -3.33
CA ARG A 106 1.87 -13.92 -4.30
C ARG A 106 0.42 -13.45 -4.34
N ALA A 107 -0.19 -13.46 -5.50
CA ALA A 107 -1.63 -13.27 -5.66
C ALA A 107 -2.15 -12.05 -4.87
N GLY A 108 -3.04 -12.26 -3.89
CA GLY A 108 -3.57 -11.20 -3.02
C GLY A 108 -2.50 -10.39 -2.31
N GLY A 109 -1.35 -10.98 -1.97
CA GLY A 109 -0.20 -10.26 -1.40
C GLY A 109 0.34 -9.20 -2.36
N ILE A 110 0.42 -9.49 -3.66
CA ILE A 110 0.81 -8.49 -4.68
C ILE A 110 -0.27 -7.41 -4.80
N GLY A 111 -1.55 -7.78 -4.69
CA GLY A 111 -2.66 -6.82 -4.67
C GLY A 111 -2.50 -5.78 -3.56
N MET A 112 -2.10 -6.20 -2.35
CA MET A 112 -1.81 -5.29 -1.23
C MET A 112 -0.58 -4.40 -1.52
N VAL A 113 0.51 -4.97 -2.05
CA VAL A 113 1.71 -4.20 -2.45
C VAL A 113 1.34 -3.10 -3.45
N ALA A 114 0.57 -3.45 -4.48
CA ALA A 114 0.14 -2.51 -5.51
C ALA A 114 -0.86 -1.44 -4.99
N ALA A 115 -1.63 -1.77 -3.94
CA ALA A 115 -2.54 -0.83 -3.28
C ALA A 115 -1.80 0.19 -2.41
N CYS A 116 -0.58 -0.11 -1.95
CA CYS A 116 0.27 0.85 -1.25
C CYS A 116 0.76 1.96 -2.20
N ASP A 117 1.10 3.11 -1.64
CA ASP A 117 1.60 4.25 -2.42
C ASP A 117 3.05 4.06 -2.85
N ILE A 118 3.85 3.46 -1.97
CA ILE A 118 5.26 3.16 -2.17
C ILE A 118 5.53 1.73 -1.76
N ALA A 119 6.37 1.02 -2.51
CA ALA A 119 6.76 -0.34 -2.20
C ALA A 119 8.27 -0.53 -2.39
N VAL A 120 8.91 -1.06 -1.34
CA VAL A 120 10.36 -1.34 -1.29
C VAL A 120 10.58 -2.80 -0.93
N ALA A 121 11.43 -3.50 -1.66
CA ALA A 121 11.71 -4.91 -1.41
C ALA A 121 13.21 -5.20 -1.35
N VAL A 122 13.55 -6.38 -0.82
CA VAL A 122 14.89 -6.96 -0.99
C VAL A 122 15.02 -7.57 -2.41
N PRO A 123 16.24 -7.67 -3.00
CA PRO A 123 16.45 -8.25 -4.33
C PRO A 123 15.98 -9.72 -4.44
N GLU A 124 16.02 -10.45 -3.34
CA GLU A 124 15.62 -11.85 -3.26
C GLU A 124 14.08 -12.04 -3.26
N ALA A 125 13.33 -10.98 -3.08
CA ALA A 125 11.87 -11.05 -3.16
C ALA A 125 11.41 -11.42 -4.57
N THR A 126 10.47 -12.34 -4.65
CA THR A 126 9.89 -12.78 -5.91
C THR A 126 8.38 -12.62 -5.91
N PHE A 127 7.81 -12.47 -7.09
CA PHE A 127 6.39 -12.18 -7.29
C PHE A 127 5.82 -13.13 -8.35
N ALA A 128 4.53 -13.50 -8.25
CA ALA A 128 3.82 -14.21 -9.31
C ALA A 128 2.31 -14.00 -9.18
N PHE A 129 1.64 -13.79 -10.30
CA PHE A 129 0.18 -13.83 -10.42
C PHE A 129 -0.24 -15.28 -10.72
N SER A 130 -0.13 -16.12 -9.69
CA SER A 130 -0.23 -17.58 -9.85
C SER A 130 -1.66 -18.10 -10.01
N GLU A 131 -2.68 -17.24 -9.94
CA GLU A 131 -4.10 -17.60 -10.01
C GLU A 131 -4.43 -18.42 -11.26
N VAL A 132 -3.94 -18.02 -12.43
CA VAL A 132 -4.20 -18.72 -13.70
C VAL A 132 -3.66 -20.16 -13.72
N ARG A 133 -2.61 -20.46 -12.92
CA ARG A 133 -2.04 -21.79 -12.80
C ARG A 133 -2.94 -22.77 -12.05
N ILE A 134 -3.90 -22.27 -11.30
CA ILE A 134 -4.89 -23.08 -10.56
C ILE A 134 -6.32 -22.88 -11.09
N GLY A 135 -6.47 -22.30 -12.28
CA GLY A 135 -7.77 -22.08 -12.91
C GLY A 135 -8.61 -20.96 -12.29
N VAL A 136 -7.97 -20.02 -11.59
CA VAL A 136 -8.61 -18.85 -10.97
C VAL A 136 -8.21 -17.58 -11.70
N VAL A 137 -9.13 -16.60 -11.77
CA VAL A 137 -8.85 -15.31 -12.39
C VAL A 137 -8.38 -14.32 -11.30
N PRO A 138 -7.25 -13.61 -11.51
CA PRO A 138 -6.76 -12.58 -10.56
C PRO A 138 -7.61 -11.30 -10.62
N ALA A 139 -8.96 -11.44 -10.51
CA ALA A 139 -9.92 -10.37 -10.77
C ALA A 139 -9.81 -9.25 -9.74
N VAL A 140 -9.87 -9.57 -8.44
CA VAL A 140 -9.88 -8.57 -7.37
C VAL A 140 -8.62 -7.72 -7.38
N ILE A 141 -7.45 -8.34 -7.48
CA ILE A 141 -6.16 -7.64 -7.47
C ILE A 141 -5.91 -6.83 -8.75
N SER A 142 -6.59 -7.14 -9.84
CA SER A 142 -6.40 -6.40 -11.10
C SER A 142 -6.68 -4.91 -10.96
N LEU A 143 -7.61 -4.52 -10.09
CA LEU A 143 -7.96 -3.12 -9.85
C LEU A 143 -6.81 -2.30 -9.24
N THR A 144 -5.98 -2.91 -8.41
CA THR A 144 -4.83 -2.23 -7.80
C THR A 144 -3.55 -2.43 -8.60
N VAL A 145 -3.39 -3.58 -9.26
CA VAL A 145 -2.15 -3.96 -9.95
C VAL A 145 -2.05 -3.33 -11.34
N LEU A 146 -3.11 -3.42 -12.16
CA LEU A 146 -3.04 -2.94 -13.55
C LEU A 146 -2.69 -1.45 -13.70
N PRO A 147 -3.16 -0.54 -12.82
CA PRO A 147 -2.76 0.86 -12.89
C PRO A 147 -1.27 1.10 -12.61
N ARG A 148 -0.58 0.17 -11.94
CA ARG A 148 0.85 0.27 -11.61
C ARG A 148 1.75 -0.28 -12.71
N LEU A 149 1.29 -1.32 -13.41
CA LEU A 149 2.16 -2.06 -14.32
C LEU A 149 2.22 -1.46 -15.73
N ASN A 150 3.40 -1.60 -16.35
CA ASN A 150 3.52 -1.48 -17.79
C ASN A 150 2.52 -2.44 -18.48
N PRO A 151 1.69 -2.00 -19.44
CA PRO A 151 0.63 -2.82 -20.04
C PRO A 151 1.14 -4.13 -20.66
N ARG A 152 2.31 -4.14 -21.32
CA ARG A 152 2.86 -5.38 -21.92
C ARG A 152 3.30 -6.39 -20.85
N ALA A 153 3.93 -5.91 -19.77
CA ALA A 153 4.29 -6.74 -18.64
C ALA A 153 3.05 -7.30 -17.90
N ALA A 154 1.99 -6.49 -17.79
CA ALA A 154 0.73 -6.95 -17.22
C ALA A 154 0.15 -8.13 -18.02
N HIS A 155 0.06 -8.02 -19.36
CA HIS A 155 -0.38 -9.14 -20.21
C HIS A 155 0.49 -10.37 -20.05
N GLU A 156 1.81 -10.23 -20.14
CA GLU A 156 2.76 -11.32 -19.95
C GLU A 156 2.52 -12.06 -18.64
N LEU A 157 2.62 -11.35 -17.53
CA LEU A 157 2.66 -11.95 -16.20
C LEU A 157 1.30 -12.46 -15.72
N PHE A 158 0.20 -11.77 -16.06
CA PHE A 158 -1.15 -12.23 -15.71
C PHE A 158 -1.56 -13.47 -16.49
N LEU A 159 -1.11 -13.61 -17.76
CA LEU A 159 -1.48 -14.75 -18.60
C LEU A 159 -0.57 -15.96 -18.39
N THR A 160 0.72 -15.74 -18.14
CA THR A 160 1.67 -16.85 -17.91
C THR A 160 1.65 -17.34 -16.47
N GLY A 161 1.41 -16.45 -15.50
CA GLY A 161 1.57 -16.75 -14.07
C GLY A 161 3.03 -17.03 -13.68
N ASP A 162 3.99 -16.56 -14.48
CA ASP A 162 5.40 -16.78 -14.23
C ASP A 162 5.92 -15.99 -13.03
N THR A 163 6.94 -16.54 -12.38
CA THR A 163 7.63 -15.86 -11.29
C THR A 163 8.62 -14.85 -11.84
N PHE A 164 8.63 -13.64 -11.26
CA PHE A 164 9.60 -12.59 -11.57
C PHE A 164 10.26 -12.06 -10.30
N ASP A 165 11.46 -11.53 -10.44
CA ASP A 165 12.28 -10.99 -9.35
C ASP A 165 11.97 -9.51 -9.02
N ALA A 166 12.57 -9.01 -7.95
CA ALA A 166 12.37 -7.63 -7.50
C ALA A 166 12.91 -6.60 -8.51
N ARG A 167 13.97 -6.91 -9.25
CA ARG A 167 14.49 -6.03 -10.30
C ARG A 167 13.44 -5.85 -11.41
N ARG A 168 12.88 -6.95 -11.89
CA ARG A 168 11.79 -6.90 -12.87
C ARG A 168 10.58 -6.17 -12.32
N ALA A 169 10.25 -6.36 -11.03
CA ALA A 169 9.15 -5.68 -10.38
C ALA A 169 9.33 -4.14 -10.36
N VAL A 170 10.55 -3.65 -10.18
CA VAL A 170 10.87 -2.21 -10.32
C VAL A 170 10.73 -1.75 -11.78
N GLU A 171 11.31 -2.49 -12.74
CA GLU A 171 11.26 -2.14 -14.17
C GLU A 171 9.82 -2.00 -14.71
N ILE A 172 8.89 -2.80 -14.20
CA ILE A 172 7.50 -2.81 -14.66
C ILE A 172 6.56 -1.93 -13.83
N GLY A 173 7.06 -1.27 -12.78
CA GLY A 173 6.31 -0.31 -11.97
C GLY A 173 5.56 -0.90 -10.76
N LEU A 174 5.79 -2.16 -10.40
CA LEU A 174 5.20 -2.76 -9.19
C LEU A 174 5.90 -2.25 -7.91
N LEU A 175 7.20 -2.06 -7.96
CA LEU A 175 8.02 -1.56 -6.84
C LEU A 175 8.67 -0.22 -7.20
N ASN A 176 8.94 0.59 -6.18
CA ASN A 176 9.72 1.83 -6.29
C ASN A 176 11.22 1.55 -6.27
N SER A 177 11.66 0.61 -5.41
CA SER A 177 13.06 0.20 -5.31
C SER A 177 13.23 -1.22 -4.80
N ALA A 178 14.38 -1.82 -5.15
CA ALA A 178 14.86 -3.08 -4.61
C ALA A 178 16.28 -2.84 -4.10
N VAL A 179 16.49 -3.01 -2.78
CA VAL A 179 17.75 -2.69 -2.10
C VAL A 179 18.21 -3.87 -1.23
N PRO A 180 19.53 -4.02 -1.00
CA PRO A 180 20.04 -5.07 -0.13
C PRO A 180 19.33 -5.10 1.24
N ALA A 181 19.19 -6.28 1.83
CA ALA A 181 18.48 -6.45 3.11
C ALA A 181 18.99 -5.52 4.22
N ALA A 182 20.30 -5.25 4.26
CA ALA A 182 20.91 -4.33 5.21
C ALA A 182 20.51 -2.85 5.01
N GLU A 183 20.00 -2.50 3.83
CA GLU A 183 19.59 -1.13 3.46
C GLU A 183 18.07 -0.95 3.46
N LEU A 184 17.29 -2.05 3.58
CA LEU A 184 15.84 -2.03 3.44
C LEU A 184 15.18 -1.04 4.40
N ASP A 185 15.55 -1.08 5.68
CA ASP A 185 14.98 -0.20 6.70
C ASP A 185 15.38 1.26 6.48
N THR A 186 16.60 1.51 6.02
CA THR A 186 17.08 2.86 5.68
C THR A 186 16.32 3.44 4.51
N GLU A 187 16.07 2.66 3.47
CA GLU A 187 15.33 3.11 2.29
C GLU A 187 13.85 3.37 2.62
N VAL A 188 13.21 2.49 3.41
CA VAL A 188 11.85 2.72 3.91
C VAL A 188 11.79 3.99 4.76
N ALA A 189 12.73 4.17 5.71
CA ALA A 189 12.79 5.36 6.55
C ALA A 189 12.98 6.65 5.74
N ARG A 190 13.73 6.61 4.64
CA ARG A 190 13.88 7.73 3.71
C ARG A 190 12.54 8.17 3.13
N PHE A 191 11.72 7.22 2.67
CA PHE A 191 10.37 7.51 2.16
C PHE A 191 9.44 8.00 3.27
N VAL A 192 9.42 7.34 4.42
CA VAL A 192 8.61 7.73 5.59
C VAL A 192 8.92 9.17 6.00
N LYS A 193 10.19 9.53 6.10
CA LYS A 193 10.62 10.90 6.44
C LYS A 193 10.15 11.94 5.41
N ALA A 194 10.28 11.60 4.12
CA ALA A 194 9.83 12.50 3.05
C ALA A 194 8.30 12.70 3.08
N LEU A 195 7.54 11.63 3.30
CA LEU A 195 6.08 11.66 3.40
C LEU A 195 5.62 12.42 4.66
N ALA A 196 6.23 12.16 5.82
CA ALA A 196 5.88 12.84 7.06
C ALA A 196 6.18 14.35 7.04
N ALA A 197 7.05 14.81 6.16
CA ALA A 197 7.32 16.23 5.96
C ALA A 197 6.22 16.96 5.18
N GLY A 198 5.37 16.25 4.44
CA GLY A 198 4.24 16.83 3.71
C GLY A 198 3.07 17.21 4.61
N GLY A 199 2.27 18.20 4.22
CA GLY A 199 1.03 18.55 4.90
C GLY A 199 0.02 17.39 4.88
N PRO A 200 -0.62 17.03 6.02
CA PRO A 200 -1.49 15.85 6.08
C PRO A 200 -2.67 15.91 5.13
N THR A 201 -3.35 17.04 5.07
CA THR A 201 -4.53 17.19 4.21
C THR A 201 -4.12 17.34 2.74
N ALA A 202 -2.99 17.99 2.47
CA ALA A 202 -2.44 18.08 1.12
C ALA A 202 -1.99 16.71 0.59
N LEU A 203 -1.37 15.87 1.41
CA LEU A 203 -1.00 14.50 1.03
C LEU A 203 -2.23 13.63 0.76
N ALA A 204 -3.26 13.71 1.62
CA ALA A 204 -4.50 12.96 1.44
C ALA A 204 -5.18 13.34 0.12
N GLU A 205 -5.30 14.62 -0.19
CA GLU A 205 -5.90 15.09 -1.44
C GLU A 205 -5.03 14.78 -2.66
N THR A 206 -3.70 14.89 -2.52
CA THR A 206 -2.77 14.48 -3.60
C THR A 206 -2.90 13.00 -3.92
N LYS A 207 -3.00 12.14 -2.90
CA LYS A 207 -3.24 10.71 -3.10
C LYS A 207 -4.58 10.46 -3.80
N ALA A 208 -5.65 11.13 -3.38
CA ALA A 208 -6.95 11.05 -4.04
C ALA A 208 -6.87 11.55 -5.51
N LEU A 209 -6.14 12.63 -5.76
CA LEU A 209 -5.93 13.19 -7.09
C LEU A 209 -5.27 12.19 -8.05
N LEU A 210 -4.26 11.44 -7.57
CA LEU A 210 -3.54 10.44 -8.37
C LEU A 210 -4.42 9.27 -8.83
N SER A 211 -5.54 9.04 -8.14
CA SER A 211 -6.50 7.96 -8.43
C SER A 211 -7.75 8.45 -9.19
N ARG A 212 -7.85 9.75 -9.49
CA ARG A 212 -9.02 10.31 -10.15
C ARG A 212 -9.11 9.86 -11.62
N PRO A 213 -10.32 9.58 -12.13
CA PRO A 213 -10.56 9.43 -13.56
C PRO A 213 -10.14 10.70 -14.31
N ARG A 214 -9.72 10.55 -15.55
CA ARG A 214 -9.48 11.71 -16.43
C ARG A 214 -10.79 12.46 -16.67
N PRO A 215 -10.80 13.81 -16.63
CA PRO A 215 -11.99 14.61 -16.96
C PRO A 215 -12.40 14.39 -18.41
N ALA A 216 -13.67 14.65 -18.73
CA ALA A 216 -14.20 14.51 -20.08
C ALA A 216 -13.51 15.46 -21.06
N THR A 217 -13.22 16.68 -20.63
CA THR A 217 -12.48 17.66 -21.41
C THR A 217 -11.34 18.27 -20.59
N PRO A 218 -10.24 18.72 -21.23
CA PRO A 218 -9.17 19.44 -20.53
C PRO A 218 -9.66 20.71 -19.82
N SER A 219 -10.62 21.44 -20.41
CA SER A 219 -11.14 22.69 -19.85
C SER A 219 -11.85 22.47 -18.51
N GLU A 220 -12.76 21.45 -18.44
CA GLU A 220 -13.43 21.07 -17.21
C GLU A 220 -12.41 20.63 -16.15
N GLY A 221 -11.40 19.84 -16.56
CA GLY A 221 -10.34 19.41 -15.67
C GLY A 221 -9.53 20.57 -15.08
N PHE A 222 -9.17 21.56 -15.90
CA PHE A 222 -8.43 22.72 -15.41
C PHE A 222 -9.28 23.61 -14.48
N GLU A 223 -10.58 23.78 -14.75
CA GLU A 223 -11.47 24.53 -13.86
C GLU A 223 -11.59 23.86 -12.49
N GLU A 224 -11.78 22.53 -12.45
CA GLU A 224 -11.82 21.77 -11.20
C GLU A 224 -10.48 21.87 -10.44
N MET A 225 -9.36 21.70 -11.12
CA MET A 225 -8.02 21.75 -10.50
C MET A 225 -7.65 23.14 -10.01
N LEU A 226 -8.12 24.20 -10.69
CA LEU A 226 -7.94 25.58 -10.22
C LEU A 226 -8.70 25.80 -8.90
N GLY A 227 -9.94 25.32 -8.81
CA GLY A 227 -10.74 25.38 -7.58
C GLY A 227 -10.06 24.62 -6.41
N LEU A 228 -9.56 23.41 -6.70
CA LEU A 228 -8.83 22.62 -5.71
C LEU A 228 -7.56 23.34 -5.26
N SER A 229 -6.77 23.87 -6.18
CA SER A 229 -5.55 24.63 -5.87
C SER A 229 -5.86 25.84 -4.99
N ALA A 230 -6.86 26.65 -5.35
CA ALA A 230 -7.27 27.83 -4.59
C ALA A 230 -7.70 27.46 -3.15
N LYS A 231 -8.46 26.34 -3.00
CA LYS A 231 -8.87 25.82 -1.69
C LYS A 231 -7.66 25.55 -0.80
N PHE A 232 -6.65 24.86 -1.31
CA PHE A 232 -5.48 24.49 -0.52
C PHE A 232 -4.55 25.66 -0.25
N PHE A 233 -4.39 26.61 -1.17
CA PHE A 233 -3.67 27.85 -0.91
C PHE A 233 -4.32 28.69 0.19
N ALA A 234 -5.66 28.69 0.31
CA ALA A 234 -6.38 29.41 1.33
C ALA A 234 -6.54 28.66 2.67
N SER A 235 -6.17 27.37 2.72
CA SER A 235 -6.34 26.55 3.93
C SER A 235 -5.34 26.95 5.03
N GLU A 236 -5.66 26.64 6.29
CA GLU A 236 -4.74 26.84 7.42
C GLU A 236 -3.43 26.09 7.23
N GLU A 237 -3.49 24.85 6.71
CA GLU A 237 -2.31 24.04 6.41
C GLU A 237 -1.46 24.69 5.30
N GLY A 238 -2.09 25.17 4.23
CA GLY A 238 -1.38 25.87 3.15
C GLY A 238 -0.71 27.16 3.61
N GLN A 239 -1.40 27.95 4.44
CA GLN A 239 -0.86 29.19 5.01
C GLN A 239 0.30 28.92 5.97
N GLU A 240 0.18 27.91 6.85
CA GLU A 240 1.30 27.49 7.71
C GLU A 240 2.49 27.02 6.88
N GLY A 241 2.28 26.22 5.84
CA GLY A 241 3.35 25.76 4.95
C GLY A 241 4.10 26.90 4.28
N ILE A 242 3.36 27.88 3.74
CA ILE A 242 3.92 29.09 3.11
C ILE A 242 4.75 29.90 4.12
N LEU A 243 4.18 30.09 5.33
CA LEU A 243 4.86 30.84 6.39
C LEU A 243 6.13 30.13 6.87
N ALA A 244 6.06 28.81 7.10
CA ALA A 244 7.20 28.00 7.51
C ALA A 244 8.32 28.05 6.47
N PHE A 245 7.96 27.95 5.19
CA PHE A 245 8.93 28.06 4.08
C PHE A 245 9.62 29.44 4.06
N ALA A 246 8.83 30.53 4.17
CA ALA A 246 9.37 31.89 4.21
C ALA A 246 10.30 32.13 5.41
N GLN A 247 9.99 31.51 6.56
CA GLN A 247 10.76 31.58 7.81
C GLN A 247 11.92 30.58 7.88
N LYS A 248 12.08 29.70 6.88
CA LYS A 248 13.10 28.64 6.84
C LYS A 248 13.04 27.70 8.06
N ARG A 249 11.84 27.38 8.55
CA ARG A 249 11.59 26.43 9.63
C ARG A 249 10.80 25.22 9.15
N LYS A 250 10.77 24.15 9.95
CA LYS A 250 9.83 23.05 9.73
C LYS A 250 8.40 23.54 9.98
N PRO A 251 7.40 23.13 9.16
CA PRO A 251 5.98 23.31 9.49
C PRO A 251 5.60 22.58 10.77
N ASN A 252 4.51 23.01 11.40
CA ASN A 252 4.06 22.49 12.70
C ASN A 252 3.60 21.02 12.69
N TRP A 253 3.25 20.49 11.51
CA TRP A 253 2.83 19.09 11.35
C TRP A 253 3.99 18.10 11.23
N VAL A 254 5.22 18.55 11.01
CA VAL A 254 6.39 17.66 10.91
C VAL A 254 6.72 17.11 12.30
N PRO A 255 6.78 15.77 12.46
CA PRO A 255 7.14 15.18 13.74
C PRO A 255 8.47 15.76 14.28
N GLN A 256 8.49 16.02 15.59
CA GLN A 256 9.73 16.42 16.26
C GLN A 256 10.58 15.17 16.44
N ASP A 257 11.88 15.29 16.16
CA ASP A 257 12.87 14.21 16.34
C ASP A 257 13.03 13.89 17.84
#